data_fea94d327ac2d5884e1f6153199d9472
#
_entry.id   fea94d327ac2d5884e1f6153199d9472
#
_cell.length_a   1.000
_cell.length_b   1.000
_cell.length_c   1.000
_cell.angle_alpha   90.00
_cell.angle_beta   90.00
_cell.angle_gamma   90.00
#
_symmetry.space_group_name_H-M   'P 1'
#
loop_
_entity.id
_entity.type
_entity.pdbx_description
1 polymer ?
#
loop_
_entity_poly.entity_id
_entity_poly.type
_entity_poly.pdbx_seq_one_letter_code
_entity_poly.pdbx_strand_id
1 'polypeptide(L)'
;MKQVFLLFTVLFFAATSSFASAPASFGEAKVVAKREVFFDQADGPVGDLYCGCKWQWVGKSGGRVDAESCGYEVRKQASRAERTEWEHIVPAWTFGHQRQCWQKGGRKNCVATDPVFRAMEADLYNLYPSVGEVNGDRANFNYGMASSAAPQYGQCSTRIDFSERTAEPRNEVKGLVARTTFYMFDRYNLN
;
A
#
# COMPACT_ATOMS: atom_id res chain seq x y z
N MET A 1 20.37 50.61 -50.93
CA MET A 1 19.48 49.59 -50.39
C MET A 1 20.19 48.89 -49.24
N LYS A 2 19.81 49.14 -47.97
CA LYS A 2 20.42 48.54 -46.79
C LYS A 2 19.57 47.33 -46.41
N GLN A 3 20.14 46.13 -46.49
CA GLN A 3 19.49 44.91 -46.02
C GLN A 3 19.69 44.80 -44.50
N VAL A 4 18.57 44.71 -43.76
CA VAL A 4 18.53 44.45 -42.32
C VAL A 4 18.33 42.95 -42.14
N PHE A 5 19.37 42.27 -41.62
CA PHE A 5 19.29 40.87 -41.20
C PHE A 5 18.68 40.79 -39.79
N LEU A 6 17.44 40.28 -39.70
CA LEU A 6 16.83 39.92 -38.40
C LEU A 6 17.37 38.55 -37.95
N LEU A 7 18.19 38.55 -36.90
CA LEU A 7 18.55 37.31 -36.22
C LEU A 7 17.40 36.86 -35.33
N PHE A 8 16.76 35.75 -35.70
CA PHE A 8 15.80 35.05 -34.81
C PHE A 8 16.58 34.16 -33.86
N THR A 9 16.66 34.56 -32.59
CA THR A 9 17.22 33.71 -31.53
C THR A 9 16.13 32.78 -31.05
N VAL A 10 16.17 31.47 -31.39
CA VAL A 10 15.31 30.43 -30.89
C VAL A 10 15.81 30.03 -29.51
N LEU A 11 15.06 30.46 -28.45
CA LEU A 11 15.30 29.95 -27.10
C LEU A 11 14.76 28.52 -26.99
N PHE A 12 15.64 27.54 -26.92
CA PHE A 12 15.29 26.20 -26.52
C PHE A 12 15.02 26.15 -24.99
N PHE A 13 13.78 26.08 -24.60
CA PHE A 13 13.42 25.70 -23.22
C PHE A 13 13.61 24.18 -23.08
N ALA A 14 14.72 23.77 -22.48
CA ALA A 14 14.88 22.39 -22.02
C ALA A 14 13.94 22.18 -20.82
N ALA A 15 12.81 21.53 -21.05
CA ALA A 15 11.94 21.06 -19.98
C ALA A 15 12.70 19.94 -19.24
N THR A 16 13.30 20.24 -18.10
CA THR A 16 13.83 19.24 -17.19
C THR A 16 12.66 18.55 -16.54
N SER A 17 12.34 17.34 -17.00
CA SER A 17 11.39 16.45 -16.33
C SER A 17 11.95 16.10 -14.95
N SER A 18 11.48 16.78 -13.92
CA SER A 18 11.80 16.46 -12.53
C SER A 18 11.04 15.17 -12.19
N PHE A 19 11.67 14.02 -12.37
CA PHE A 19 11.13 12.77 -11.82
C PHE A 19 11.19 12.89 -10.30
N ALA A 20 10.02 12.81 -9.65
CA ALA A 20 9.99 12.72 -8.21
C ALA A 20 10.81 11.50 -7.77
N SER A 21 11.76 11.70 -6.87
CA SER A 21 12.56 10.59 -6.35
C SER A 21 11.69 9.64 -5.56
N ALA A 22 11.93 8.33 -5.71
CA ALA A 22 11.24 7.32 -4.90
C ALA A 22 11.45 7.60 -3.41
N PRO A 23 10.43 7.34 -2.55
CA PRO A 23 10.56 7.56 -1.12
C PRO A 23 11.71 6.75 -0.53
N ALA A 24 12.52 7.37 0.33
CA ALA A 24 13.71 6.75 0.91
C ALA A 24 13.39 5.78 2.07
N SER A 25 12.16 5.82 2.60
CA SER A 25 11.71 4.99 3.71
C SER A 25 10.20 4.75 3.69
N PHE A 26 9.76 3.70 4.37
CA PHE A 26 8.32 3.44 4.57
C PHE A 26 7.60 4.61 5.26
N GLY A 27 8.28 5.29 6.21
CA GLY A 27 7.73 6.47 6.87
C GLY A 27 7.43 7.60 5.88
N GLU A 28 8.35 7.89 4.96
CA GLU A 28 8.18 8.86 3.89
C GLU A 28 7.15 8.39 2.86
N ALA A 29 7.22 7.13 2.45
CA ALA A 29 6.27 6.54 1.49
C ALA A 29 4.82 6.71 1.92
N LYS A 30 4.51 6.53 3.21
CA LYS A 30 3.15 6.75 3.74
C LYS A 30 2.69 8.21 3.60
N VAL A 31 3.59 9.17 3.78
CA VAL A 31 3.26 10.59 3.62
C VAL A 31 3.04 10.95 2.16
N VAL A 32 3.90 10.45 1.28
CA VAL A 32 3.79 10.65 -0.18
C VAL A 32 2.52 9.98 -0.70
N ALA A 33 2.27 8.73 -0.32
CA ALA A 33 1.08 7.99 -0.71
C ALA A 33 -0.22 8.73 -0.31
N LYS A 34 -0.30 9.23 0.93
CA LYS A 34 -1.45 10.06 1.37
C LYS A 34 -1.60 11.31 0.51
N ARG A 35 -0.50 12.03 0.26
CA ARG A 35 -0.54 13.35 -0.39
C ARG A 35 -0.77 13.29 -1.89
N GLU A 36 -0.24 12.26 -2.57
CA GLU A 36 -0.15 12.23 -4.03
C GLU A 36 -0.93 11.10 -4.68
N VAL A 37 -1.21 10.02 -3.94
CA VAL A 37 -1.91 8.85 -4.49
C VAL A 37 -3.34 8.74 -3.94
N PHE A 38 -3.52 8.92 -2.65
CA PHE A 38 -4.80 8.68 -1.97
C PHE A 38 -5.46 9.96 -1.41
N PHE A 39 -4.98 11.15 -1.81
CA PHE A 39 -5.43 12.42 -1.23
C PHE A 39 -6.94 12.65 -1.39
N ASP A 40 -7.53 12.20 -2.48
CA ASP A 40 -8.94 12.34 -2.85
C ASP A 40 -9.75 11.03 -2.74
N GLN A 41 -9.14 9.94 -2.25
CA GLN A 41 -9.79 8.63 -2.24
C GLN A 41 -10.49 8.28 -0.93
N ALA A 42 -10.32 9.09 0.10
CA ALA A 42 -10.87 8.81 1.44
C ALA A 42 -12.40 8.70 1.46
N ASP A 43 -13.10 9.48 0.63
CA ASP A 43 -14.55 9.42 0.41
C ASP A 43 -14.94 8.78 -0.92
N GLY A 44 -13.97 8.24 -1.65
CA GLY A 44 -14.17 7.65 -2.97
C GLY A 44 -15.01 6.37 -2.92
N PRO A 45 -15.54 5.94 -4.09
CA PRO A 45 -16.42 4.77 -4.16
C PRO A 45 -15.71 3.44 -3.93
N VAL A 46 -14.38 3.41 -4.02
CA VAL A 46 -13.60 2.18 -3.81
C VAL A 46 -13.38 1.90 -2.32
N GLY A 47 -13.17 2.96 -1.52
CA GLY A 47 -12.89 2.84 -0.10
C GLY A 47 -11.53 2.16 0.21
N ASP A 48 -11.34 1.73 1.46
CA ASP A 48 -10.15 1.03 1.88
C ASP A 48 -10.00 -0.36 1.20
N LEU A 49 -8.79 -0.91 1.23
CA LEU A 49 -8.46 -2.13 0.50
C LEU A 49 -9.39 -3.30 0.86
N TYR A 50 -9.56 -3.59 2.14
CA TYR A 50 -10.18 -4.83 2.59
C TYR A 50 -11.69 -4.77 2.68
N CYS A 51 -12.25 -3.66 3.18
CA CYS A 51 -13.67 -3.57 3.48
C CYS A 51 -14.43 -2.58 2.59
N GLY A 52 -13.71 -1.70 1.87
CA GLY A 52 -14.34 -0.64 1.10
C GLY A 52 -14.87 0.50 1.97
N CYS A 53 -14.43 0.60 3.22
CA CYS A 53 -14.83 1.67 4.11
C CYS A 53 -14.22 3.00 3.69
N LYS A 54 -14.99 4.08 3.85
CA LYS A 54 -14.48 5.43 3.83
C LYS A 54 -13.61 5.69 5.07
N TRP A 55 -12.79 6.72 5.00
CA TRP A 55 -11.99 7.14 6.16
C TRP A 55 -11.76 8.65 6.16
N GLN A 56 -11.37 9.19 7.28
CA GLN A 56 -10.92 10.57 7.44
C GLN A 56 -9.42 10.58 7.72
N TRP A 57 -8.65 11.40 6.98
CA TRP A 57 -7.24 11.52 7.22
C TRP A 57 -6.92 12.15 8.58
N VAL A 58 -6.00 11.57 9.33
CA VAL A 58 -5.54 12.05 10.64
C VAL A 58 -4.02 12.13 10.64
N GLY A 59 -3.49 13.26 11.13
CA GLY A 59 -2.05 13.47 11.22
C GLY A 59 -1.32 13.39 9.88
N LYS A 60 -0.07 12.97 9.91
CA LYS A 60 0.81 12.97 8.73
C LYS A 60 0.43 11.91 7.69
N SER A 61 0.03 10.72 8.14
CA SER A 61 -0.23 9.58 7.25
C SER A 61 -1.22 8.55 7.82
N GLY A 62 -1.93 8.86 8.89
CA GLY A 62 -2.96 8.01 9.47
C GLY A 62 -4.36 8.37 8.99
N GLY A 63 -5.34 7.53 9.30
CA GLY A 63 -6.75 7.81 9.06
C GLY A 63 -7.63 7.17 10.13
N ARG A 64 -8.84 7.68 10.26
CA ARG A 64 -9.92 7.13 11.07
C ARG A 64 -10.93 6.47 10.15
N VAL A 65 -11.22 5.21 10.39
CA VAL A 65 -12.18 4.42 9.60
C VAL A 65 -13.61 4.89 9.89
N ASP A 66 -14.40 5.02 8.84
CA ASP A 66 -15.86 5.16 8.91
C ASP A 66 -16.49 3.78 8.69
N ALA A 67 -16.68 3.04 9.77
CA ALA A 67 -17.18 1.67 9.74
C ALA A 67 -18.63 1.59 9.22
N GLU A 68 -19.46 2.61 9.47
CA GLU A 68 -20.84 2.66 9.01
C GLU A 68 -20.93 2.75 7.48
N SER A 69 -19.98 3.41 6.84
CA SER A 69 -19.94 3.59 5.38
C SER A 69 -19.86 2.29 4.59
N CYS A 70 -19.42 1.19 5.22
CA CYS A 70 -19.22 -0.12 4.59
C CYS A 70 -19.84 -1.30 5.38
N GLY A 71 -20.49 -1.02 6.51
CA GLY A 71 -21.05 -2.07 7.39
C GLY A 71 -20.00 -2.97 8.04
N TYR A 72 -18.78 -2.44 8.22
CA TYR A 72 -17.71 -3.15 8.93
C TYR A 72 -18.03 -3.27 10.41
N GLU A 73 -17.85 -4.48 10.95
CA GLU A 73 -17.98 -4.76 12.38
C GLU A 73 -16.66 -5.25 12.97
N VAL A 74 -16.34 -4.75 14.16
CA VAL A 74 -15.12 -5.12 14.89
C VAL A 74 -15.18 -6.59 15.31
N ARG A 75 -14.21 -7.38 14.93
CA ARG A 75 -14.09 -8.77 15.34
C ARG A 75 -13.49 -8.92 16.75
N LYS A 76 -12.36 -8.25 17.01
CA LYS A 76 -11.58 -8.46 18.25
C LYS A 76 -10.72 -7.27 18.68
N GLN A 77 -10.19 -6.49 17.74
CA GLN A 77 -9.14 -5.48 18.00
C GLN A 77 -9.67 -4.06 17.77
N ALA A 78 -10.57 -3.57 18.63
CA ALA A 78 -11.22 -2.26 18.50
C ALA A 78 -10.23 -1.12 18.21
N SER A 79 -9.11 -1.02 18.93
CA SER A 79 -8.11 0.05 18.75
C SER A 79 -7.44 0.04 17.36
N ARG A 80 -7.39 -1.11 16.69
CA ARG A 80 -6.92 -1.21 15.30
C ARG A 80 -8.05 -1.01 14.30
N ALA A 81 -9.26 -1.46 14.65
CA ALA A 81 -10.45 -1.32 13.82
C ALA A 81 -10.82 0.13 13.53
N GLU A 82 -10.61 1.03 14.49
CA GLU A 82 -10.94 2.45 14.39
C GLU A 82 -9.99 3.26 13.48
N ARG A 83 -8.85 2.68 13.08
CA ARG A 83 -7.84 3.42 12.29
C ARG A 83 -7.51 2.72 10.99
N THR A 84 -7.11 3.51 9.98
CA THR A 84 -6.45 2.94 8.82
C THR A 84 -5.00 2.57 9.16
N GLU A 85 -4.53 1.49 8.57
CA GLU A 85 -3.12 1.13 8.51
C GLU A 85 -2.70 1.00 7.04
N TRP A 86 -1.42 1.22 6.77
CA TRP A 86 -0.87 1.02 5.45
C TRP A 86 -0.53 -0.45 5.26
N GLU A 87 -1.32 -1.08 4.40
CA GLU A 87 -1.11 -2.46 4.00
C GLU A 87 -0.01 -2.57 2.96
N HIS A 88 0.88 -3.53 3.15
CA HIS A 88 1.74 -4.04 2.10
C HIS A 88 1.05 -5.24 1.44
N ILE A 89 0.55 -5.09 0.21
CA ILE A 89 -0.10 -6.20 -0.52
C ILE A 89 0.85 -7.40 -0.57
N VAL A 90 2.08 -7.22 -1.03
CA VAL A 90 3.16 -8.20 -0.83
C VAL A 90 3.82 -7.90 0.52
N PRO A 91 3.66 -8.76 1.53
CA PRO A 91 4.13 -8.47 2.88
C PRO A 91 5.64 -8.25 2.97
N ALA A 92 6.06 -7.40 3.89
CA ALA A 92 7.48 -7.20 4.17
C ALA A 92 8.20 -8.51 4.53
N TRP A 93 7.49 -9.45 5.12
CA TRP A 93 8.00 -10.80 5.39
C TRP A 93 8.34 -11.54 4.08
N THR A 94 7.49 -11.47 3.06
CA THR A 94 7.68 -12.18 1.79
C THR A 94 8.98 -11.77 1.10
N PHE A 95 9.24 -10.47 0.97
CA PHE A 95 10.47 -9.99 0.32
C PHE A 95 11.66 -9.83 1.29
N GLY A 96 11.44 -10.02 2.58
CA GLY A 96 12.46 -9.78 3.61
C GLY A 96 13.02 -11.02 4.27
N HIS A 97 12.20 -12.03 4.58
CA HIS A 97 12.57 -13.09 5.52
C HIS A 97 13.77 -13.95 5.10
N GLN A 98 14.00 -14.10 3.79
CA GLN A 98 15.17 -14.82 3.27
C GLN A 98 16.44 -13.96 3.16
N ARG A 99 16.35 -12.65 3.35
CA ARG A 99 17.49 -11.75 3.26
C ARG A 99 18.37 -11.86 4.49
N GLN A 100 19.69 -11.76 4.30
CA GLN A 100 20.65 -11.86 5.38
C GLN A 100 20.40 -10.86 6.52
N CYS A 101 19.95 -9.63 6.18
CA CYS A 101 19.59 -8.64 7.18
C CYS A 101 18.44 -9.09 8.09
N TRP A 102 17.47 -9.83 7.53
CA TRP A 102 16.33 -10.35 8.30
C TRP A 102 16.74 -11.46 9.25
N GLN A 103 17.59 -12.37 8.79
CA GLN A 103 18.12 -13.45 9.60
C GLN A 103 18.94 -12.94 10.80
N LYS A 104 19.54 -11.75 10.68
CA LYS A 104 20.39 -11.14 11.73
C LYS A 104 19.67 -10.16 12.65
N GLY A 105 18.36 -9.98 12.53
CA GLY A 105 17.63 -9.02 13.40
C GLY A 105 16.28 -8.56 12.84
N GLY A 106 15.71 -9.32 11.92
CA GLY A 106 14.35 -9.12 11.41
C GLY A 106 14.18 -7.81 10.61
N ARG A 107 12.93 -7.39 10.49
CA ARG A 107 12.53 -6.19 9.73
C ARG A 107 13.33 -4.95 10.14
N LYS A 108 13.50 -4.73 11.43
CA LYS A 108 14.21 -3.55 11.96
C LYS A 108 15.66 -3.49 11.47
N ASN A 109 16.36 -4.62 11.45
CA ASN A 109 17.73 -4.67 10.96
C ASN A 109 17.78 -4.47 9.44
N CYS A 110 16.83 -5.02 8.67
CA CYS A 110 16.76 -4.77 7.23
C CYS A 110 16.54 -3.28 6.91
N VAL A 111 15.64 -2.62 7.62
CA VAL A 111 15.44 -1.17 7.48
C VAL A 111 16.74 -0.39 7.73
N ALA A 112 17.54 -0.79 8.71
CA ALA A 112 18.79 -0.11 9.04
C ALA A 112 19.91 -0.37 8.03
N THR A 113 20.02 -1.60 7.49
CA THR A 113 21.25 -2.05 6.81
C THR A 113 21.08 -2.43 5.34
N ASP A 114 19.84 -2.59 4.83
CA ASP A 114 19.59 -3.10 3.48
C ASP A 114 18.80 -2.08 2.63
N PRO A 115 19.46 -1.37 1.70
CA PRO A 115 18.79 -0.36 0.87
C PRO A 115 17.78 -0.97 -0.09
N VAL A 116 17.95 -2.21 -0.55
CA VAL A 116 16.99 -2.89 -1.43
C VAL A 116 15.72 -3.23 -0.66
N PHE A 117 15.85 -3.71 0.59
CA PHE A 117 14.69 -3.92 1.45
C PHE A 117 13.92 -2.62 1.69
N ARG A 118 14.63 -1.51 1.98
CA ARG A 118 13.97 -0.21 2.16
C ARG A 118 13.23 0.25 0.91
N ALA A 119 13.78 0.03 -0.28
CA ALA A 119 13.11 0.36 -1.53
C ALA A 119 11.81 -0.45 -1.72
N MET A 120 11.82 -1.76 -1.44
CA MET A 120 10.64 -2.62 -1.49
C MET A 120 9.59 -2.23 -0.45
N GLU A 121 10.02 -1.90 0.77
CA GLU A 121 9.13 -1.48 1.86
C GLU A 121 8.48 -0.11 1.60
N ALA A 122 9.16 0.74 0.85
CA ALA A 122 8.71 2.09 0.50
C ALA A 122 8.02 2.19 -0.87
N ASP A 123 7.82 1.06 -1.55
CA ASP A 123 7.21 1.06 -2.88
C ASP A 123 5.72 1.43 -2.80
N LEU A 124 5.36 2.55 -3.46
CA LEU A 124 4.01 3.10 -3.42
C LEU A 124 2.98 2.17 -4.08
N TYR A 125 3.37 1.38 -5.08
CA TYR A 125 2.47 0.41 -5.71
C TYR A 125 2.07 -0.73 -4.78
N ASN A 126 2.86 -0.98 -3.73
CA ASN A 126 2.60 -2.01 -2.75
C ASN A 126 1.84 -1.52 -1.50
N LEU A 127 1.52 -0.22 -1.42
CA LEU A 127 0.95 0.42 -0.22
C LEU A 127 -0.50 0.85 -0.45
N TYR A 128 -1.41 0.36 0.41
CA TYR A 128 -2.82 0.73 0.37
C TYR A 128 -3.37 1.01 1.77
N PRO A 129 -4.26 2.01 1.94
CA PRO A 129 -5.01 2.17 3.18
C PRO A 129 -5.93 0.98 3.41
N SER A 130 -5.98 0.48 4.64
CA SER A 130 -6.87 -0.63 5.02
C SER A 130 -7.34 -0.50 6.45
N VAL A 131 -8.48 -1.12 6.79
CA VAL A 131 -8.91 -1.27 8.19
C VAL A 131 -7.80 -1.97 8.97
N GLY A 132 -7.31 -1.33 10.03
CA GLY A 132 -6.11 -1.81 10.73
C GLY A 132 -6.30 -3.18 11.41
N GLU A 133 -7.51 -3.54 11.86
CA GLU A 133 -7.76 -4.87 12.39
C GLU A 133 -7.60 -5.94 11.31
N VAL A 134 -8.21 -5.73 10.13
CA VAL A 134 -8.15 -6.70 9.02
C VAL A 134 -6.72 -6.83 8.51
N ASN A 135 -5.97 -5.70 8.42
CA ASN A 135 -4.54 -5.73 8.13
C ASN A 135 -3.76 -6.59 9.14
N GLY A 136 -4.06 -6.43 10.43
CA GLY A 136 -3.42 -7.22 11.48
C GLY A 136 -3.75 -8.70 11.43
N ASP A 137 -4.99 -9.03 11.14
CA ASP A 137 -5.46 -10.41 11.02
C ASP A 137 -4.88 -11.10 9.78
N ARG A 138 -4.76 -10.36 8.67
CA ARG A 138 -4.11 -10.85 7.46
C ARG A 138 -2.62 -11.14 7.68
N ALA A 139 -1.93 -10.35 8.51
CA ALA A 139 -0.53 -10.55 8.84
C ALA A 139 0.37 -10.73 7.57
N ASN A 140 1.01 -11.89 7.41
CA ASN A 140 1.77 -12.25 6.20
C ASN A 140 1.13 -13.43 5.45
N PHE A 141 -0.16 -13.66 5.62
CA PHE A 141 -0.86 -14.74 4.95
C PHE A 141 -0.91 -14.53 3.43
N ASN A 142 -0.89 -15.61 2.68
CA ASN A 142 -1.03 -15.54 1.23
C ASN A 142 -2.45 -15.14 0.83
N TYR A 143 -2.58 -14.51 -0.32
CA TYR A 143 -3.90 -14.31 -0.92
C TYR A 143 -4.35 -15.58 -1.62
N GLY A 144 -5.63 -15.92 -1.43
CA GLY A 144 -6.24 -17.10 -2.01
C GLY A 144 -7.72 -17.15 -1.70
N MET A 145 -8.36 -18.25 -2.05
CA MET A 145 -9.76 -18.51 -1.68
C MET A 145 -9.81 -19.00 -0.24
N ALA A 146 -10.59 -18.34 0.60
CA ALA A 146 -10.82 -18.68 2.02
C ALA A 146 -12.29 -19.08 2.23
N SER A 147 -12.80 -19.94 1.35
CA SER A 147 -14.24 -20.31 1.32
C SER A 147 -14.73 -21.06 2.55
N SER A 148 -13.82 -21.70 3.29
CA SER A 148 -14.12 -22.34 4.58
C SER A 148 -14.25 -21.35 5.75
N ALA A 149 -13.73 -20.13 5.61
CA ALA A 149 -13.83 -19.12 6.66
C ALA A 149 -15.21 -18.48 6.68
N ALA A 150 -15.83 -18.43 7.86
CA ALA A 150 -17.09 -17.70 8.05
C ALA A 150 -16.85 -16.17 7.88
N PRO A 151 -17.90 -15.38 7.56
CA PRO A 151 -17.83 -13.92 7.64
C PRO A 151 -17.40 -13.46 9.05
N GLN A 152 -16.46 -12.51 9.12
CA GLN A 152 -15.81 -12.14 10.38
C GLN A 152 -15.97 -10.66 10.73
N TYR A 153 -16.32 -9.81 9.76
CA TYR A 153 -16.24 -8.36 9.88
C TYR A 153 -17.54 -7.68 9.42
N GLY A 154 -18.71 -8.19 9.82
CA GLY A 154 -20.02 -7.65 9.41
C GLY A 154 -20.24 -7.80 7.90
N GLN A 155 -20.53 -6.69 7.20
CA GLN A 155 -20.74 -6.68 5.75
C GLN A 155 -19.42 -6.64 4.93
N CYS A 156 -18.28 -6.48 5.59
CA CYS A 156 -16.99 -6.56 4.91
C CYS A 156 -16.74 -7.99 4.42
N SER A 157 -16.67 -8.17 3.12
CA SER A 157 -16.60 -9.50 2.49
C SER A 157 -15.21 -10.15 2.49
N THR A 158 -14.19 -9.45 2.95
CA THR A 158 -12.86 -10.04 3.15
C THR A 158 -12.92 -11.14 4.21
N ARG A 159 -12.26 -12.25 3.95
CA ARG A 159 -12.18 -13.41 4.84
C ARG A 159 -10.76 -13.76 5.16
N ILE A 160 -10.51 -14.12 6.41
CA ILE A 160 -9.20 -14.60 6.87
C ILE A 160 -9.35 -16.02 7.38
N ASP A 161 -8.75 -16.97 6.70
CA ASP A 161 -8.59 -18.34 7.21
C ASP A 161 -7.30 -18.42 8.02
N PHE A 162 -7.44 -18.42 9.33
CA PHE A 162 -6.30 -18.48 10.25
C PHE A 162 -5.65 -19.85 10.27
N SER A 163 -6.39 -20.93 9.97
CA SER A 163 -5.87 -22.28 9.94
C SER A 163 -5.03 -22.54 8.71
N GLU A 164 -5.54 -22.12 7.55
CA GLU A 164 -4.84 -22.25 6.26
C GLU A 164 -3.88 -21.08 5.97
N ARG A 165 -3.85 -20.06 6.85
CA ARG A 165 -3.04 -18.85 6.67
C ARG A 165 -3.30 -18.18 5.32
N THR A 166 -4.58 -18.07 4.96
CA THR A 166 -5.04 -17.53 3.68
C THR A 166 -5.97 -16.35 3.90
N ALA A 167 -5.79 -15.30 3.10
CA ALA A 167 -6.67 -14.15 3.06
C ALA A 167 -7.37 -14.06 1.71
N GLU A 168 -8.68 -14.03 1.71
CA GLU A 168 -9.50 -13.76 0.54
C GLU A 168 -9.97 -12.32 0.59
N PRO A 169 -9.41 -11.41 -0.23
CA PRO A 169 -9.87 -10.05 -0.28
C PRO A 169 -11.22 -9.96 -0.99
N ARG A 170 -11.97 -8.88 -0.74
CA ARG A 170 -13.22 -8.61 -1.46
C ARG A 170 -13.01 -8.62 -2.97
N ASN A 171 -14.04 -8.97 -3.73
CA ASN A 171 -13.94 -9.20 -5.17
C ASN A 171 -13.43 -8.00 -5.96
N GLU A 172 -13.84 -6.79 -5.56
CA GLU A 172 -13.51 -5.52 -6.24
C GLU A 172 -12.00 -5.24 -6.28
N VAL A 173 -11.24 -5.81 -5.36
CA VAL A 173 -9.79 -5.56 -5.26
C VAL A 173 -8.93 -6.77 -5.64
N LYS A 174 -9.51 -7.94 -5.96
CA LYS A 174 -8.74 -9.14 -6.35
C LYS A 174 -7.80 -8.87 -7.53
N GLY A 175 -8.27 -8.14 -8.54
CA GLY A 175 -7.46 -7.76 -9.69
C GLY A 175 -6.33 -6.79 -9.33
N LEU A 176 -6.57 -5.85 -8.40
CA LEU A 176 -5.56 -4.96 -7.87
C LEU A 176 -4.46 -5.75 -7.12
N VAL A 177 -4.87 -6.62 -6.22
CA VAL A 177 -3.96 -7.50 -5.44
C VAL A 177 -3.08 -8.34 -6.38
N ALA A 178 -3.68 -8.95 -7.40
CA ALA A 178 -2.93 -9.74 -8.38
C ALA A 178 -1.90 -8.89 -9.14
N ARG A 179 -2.31 -7.73 -9.69
CA ARG A 179 -1.38 -6.84 -10.42
C ARG A 179 -0.25 -6.33 -9.55
N THR A 180 -0.53 -5.92 -8.31
CA THR A 180 0.50 -5.50 -7.37
C THR A 180 1.47 -6.63 -7.05
N THR A 181 0.96 -7.84 -6.86
CA THR A 181 1.80 -9.01 -6.63
C THR A 181 2.75 -9.26 -7.80
N PHE A 182 2.24 -9.32 -9.03
CA PHE A 182 3.08 -9.48 -10.22
C PHE A 182 4.10 -8.36 -10.37
N TYR A 183 3.68 -7.10 -10.17
CA TYR A 183 4.59 -5.96 -10.20
C TYR A 183 5.76 -6.11 -9.22
N MET A 184 5.49 -6.46 -7.97
CA MET A 184 6.53 -6.60 -6.95
C MET A 184 7.49 -7.74 -7.25
N PHE A 185 6.96 -8.88 -7.74
CA PHE A 185 7.77 -10.03 -8.10
C PHE A 185 8.67 -9.73 -9.32
N ASP A 186 8.12 -9.11 -10.37
CA ASP A 186 8.89 -8.72 -11.56
C ASP A 186 9.93 -7.64 -11.25
N ARG A 187 9.51 -6.54 -10.61
CA ARG A 187 10.39 -5.39 -10.35
C ARG A 187 11.58 -5.73 -9.45
N TYR A 188 11.38 -6.59 -8.48
CA TYR A 188 12.41 -6.92 -7.47
C TYR A 188 12.96 -8.33 -7.59
N ASN A 189 12.61 -9.04 -8.67
CA ASN A 189 13.04 -10.42 -8.95
C ASN A 189 12.85 -11.32 -7.71
N LEU A 190 11.63 -11.27 -7.14
CA LEU A 190 11.27 -12.11 -6.00
C LEU A 190 10.99 -13.53 -6.47
N ASN A 191 11.37 -14.54 -5.65
CA ASN A 191 11.18 -15.97 -5.92
C ASN A 191 10.20 -16.59 -4.92
#